data_3ae818f4b0202bb62312686773925b01
#
_entry.id   3ae818f4b0202bb62312686773925b01
#
_cell.length_a   1.000
_cell.length_b   1.000
_cell.length_c   1.000
_cell.angle_alpha   90.00
_cell.angle_beta   90.00
_cell.angle_gamma   90.00
#
_symmetry.space_group_name_H-M   'P 1'
#
loop_
_entity.id
_entity.type
_entity.pdbx_description
1 polymer ?
#
loop_
_entity_poly.entity_id
_entity_poly.type
_entity_poly.pdbx_seq_one_letter_code
_entity_poly.pdbx_strand_id
1 'polypeptide(L)'
;MVNDMKVSKKSISKKKLSIADINKNNSIEIEHTIRKIKEKEFRLTIFWVFIFLFTFISSAVVVGFSFKNISNYNEINSNNLIIEFGSHENVLDDIITLDNNSVLTYEDGLNSQSYTFKIKNNSSKKVKYIVKLVDDYSMIEYDECYDMLFDKKYMFFSLNSNIIGIVSDLYNGNDYVIYKDSIDGGESLNFDFKIWVDKKYINNGHYHGKIIVEEIEGD
;
A
#
# COMPACT_ATOMS: atom_id res chain seq x y z
N MET A 1 -79.29 40.07 -54.07
CA MET A 1 -77.93 39.77 -54.42
C MET A 1 -77.50 38.58 -53.51
N VAL A 2 -77.50 37.37 -54.07
CA VAL A 2 -77.18 36.15 -53.41
C VAL A 2 -75.80 35.72 -53.98
N ASN A 3 -74.78 35.69 -53.10
CA ASN A 3 -73.42 35.25 -53.47
C ASN A 3 -73.34 33.76 -53.27
N ASP A 4 -73.27 33.04 -54.41
CA ASP A 4 -72.99 31.59 -54.49
C ASP A 4 -71.53 31.31 -54.14
N MET A 5 -71.31 30.70 -52.94
CA MET A 5 -70.01 30.18 -52.54
C MET A 5 -69.82 28.76 -53.05
N LYS A 6 -69.09 28.63 -54.15
CA LYS A 6 -68.65 27.32 -54.70
C LYS A 6 -67.66 26.65 -53.81
N VAL A 7 -68.11 25.62 -53.08
CA VAL A 7 -67.25 24.74 -52.32
C VAL A 7 -66.63 23.70 -53.25
N SER A 8 -65.31 23.83 -53.51
CA SER A 8 -64.53 22.88 -54.25
C SER A 8 -64.32 21.58 -53.45
N LYS A 9 -65.03 20.51 -53.77
CA LYS A 9 -64.83 19.16 -53.24
C LYS A 9 -63.49 18.59 -53.76
N LYS A 10 -62.43 18.68 -52.99
CA LYS A 10 -61.18 18.00 -53.27
C LYS A 10 -61.35 16.50 -53.01
N SER A 11 -61.47 15.76 -54.11
CA SER A 11 -61.57 14.29 -54.12
C SER A 11 -60.29 13.69 -53.53
N ILE A 12 -60.32 13.17 -52.26
CA ILE A 12 -59.24 12.44 -51.66
C ILE A 12 -59.33 11.00 -52.19
N SER A 13 -58.52 10.70 -53.20
CA SER A 13 -58.32 9.36 -53.71
C SER A 13 -57.69 8.51 -52.58
N LYS A 14 -58.48 7.74 -51.84
CA LYS A 14 -57.98 6.73 -50.89
C LYS A 14 -57.37 5.57 -51.70
N LYS A 15 -56.06 5.62 -51.91
CA LYS A 15 -55.32 4.50 -52.45
C LYS A 15 -55.53 3.31 -51.54
N LYS A 16 -56.26 2.27 -51.97
CA LYS A 16 -56.43 1.02 -51.24
C LYS A 16 -55.07 0.35 -51.19
N LEU A 17 -54.37 0.43 -50.05
CA LEU A 17 -53.16 -0.37 -49.81
C LEU A 17 -53.58 -1.86 -49.79
N SER A 18 -52.86 -2.67 -50.56
CA SER A 18 -53.05 -4.10 -50.51
C SER A 18 -52.52 -4.69 -49.21
N ILE A 19 -53.11 -5.79 -48.75
CA ILE A 19 -52.61 -6.48 -47.56
C ILE A 19 -51.15 -6.87 -47.69
N ALA A 20 -50.67 -7.15 -48.89
CA ALA A 20 -49.28 -7.44 -49.21
C ALA A 20 -48.36 -6.23 -48.96
N ASP A 21 -48.81 -4.96 -49.30
CA ASP A 21 -48.05 -3.74 -49.06
C ASP A 21 -47.96 -3.40 -47.58
N ILE A 22 -49.02 -3.68 -46.80
CA ILE A 22 -49.02 -3.50 -45.36
C ILE A 22 -48.06 -4.49 -44.68
N ASN A 23 -48.08 -5.74 -45.10
CA ASN A 23 -47.18 -6.78 -44.51
C ASN A 23 -45.70 -6.49 -44.86
N LYS A 24 -45.42 -5.99 -46.06
CA LYS A 24 -44.08 -5.62 -46.50
C LYS A 24 -43.54 -4.41 -45.69
N ASN A 25 -44.37 -3.39 -45.48
CA ASN A 25 -43.98 -2.23 -44.68
C ASN A 25 -43.72 -2.59 -43.21
N ASN A 26 -44.59 -3.44 -42.64
CA ASN A 26 -44.42 -3.92 -41.24
C ASN A 26 -43.13 -4.76 -41.10
N SER A 27 -42.81 -5.62 -42.12
CA SER A 27 -41.56 -6.40 -42.05
C SER A 27 -40.31 -5.50 -42.14
N ILE A 28 -40.31 -4.43 -42.94
CA ILE A 28 -39.20 -3.48 -43.04
C ILE A 28 -39.04 -2.69 -41.73
N GLU A 29 -40.13 -2.27 -41.12
CA GLU A 29 -40.11 -1.55 -39.83
C GLU A 29 -39.60 -2.44 -38.69
N ILE A 30 -40.01 -3.69 -38.62
CA ILE A 30 -39.53 -4.68 -37.68
C ILE A 30 -38.01 -4.92 -37.86
N GLU A 31 -37.56 -5.11 -39.14
CA GLU A 31 -36.14 -5.33 -39.41
C GLU A 31 -35.28 -4.12 -39.00
N HIS A 32 -35.75 -2.89 -39.28
CA HIS A 32 -35.06 -1.67 -38.85
C HIS A 32 -35.01 -1.55 -37.30
N THR A 33 -36.07 -1.91 -36.63
CA THR A 33 -36.11 -1.89 -35.16
C THR A 33 -35.15 -2.92 -34.56
N ILE A 34 -35.12 -4.15 -35.10
CA ILE A 34 -34.19 -5.20 -34.69
C ILE A 34 -32.74 -4.75 -34.88
N ARG A 35 -32.44 -4.10 -36.02
CA ARG A 35 -31.09 -3.59 -36.31
C ARG A 35 -30.67 -2.51 -35.29
N LYS A 36 -31.56 -1.58 -34.95
CA LYS A 36 -31.30 -0.56 -33.93
C LYS A 36 -31.06 -1.17 -32.54
N ILE A 37 -31.83 -2.19 -32.16
CA ILE A 37 -31.66 -2.90 -30.90
C ILE A 37 -30.29 -3.59 -30.87
N LYS A 38 -29.93 -4.33 -31.91
CA LYS A 38 -28.61 -4.99 -32.00
C LYS A 38 -27.44 -4.01 -31.96
N GLU A 39 -27.55 -2.85 -32.61
CA GLU A 39 -26.53 -1.81 -32.56
C GLU A 39 -26.39 -1.22 -31.14
N LYS A 40 -27.51 -1.02 -30.46
CA LYS A 40 -27.50 -0.54 -29.07
C LYS A 40 -26.90 -1.56 -28.13
N GLU A 41 -27.27 -2.83 -28.24
CA GLU A 41 -26.69 -3.93 -27.46
C GLU A 41 -25.19 -4.06 -27.73
N PHE A 42 -24.76 -3.99 -28.97
CA PHE A 42 -23.35 -4.04 -29.35
C PHE A 42 -22.55 -2.90 -28.74
N ARG A 43 -23.05 -1.65 -28.78
CA ARG A 43 -22.41 -0.49 -28.13
C ARG A 43 -22.34 -0.67 -26.62
N LEU A 44 -23.40 -1.19 -26.01
CA LEU A 44 -23.44 -1.45 -24.57
C LEU A 44 -22.41 -2.51 -24.18
N THR A 45 -22.30 -3.59 -24.96
CA THR A 45 -21.31 -4.65 -24.74
C THR A 45 -19.88 -4.10 -24.85
N ILE A 46 -19.58 -3.31 -25.87
CA ILE A 46 -18.27 -2.66 -26.02
C ILE A 46 -17.98 -1.78 -24.80
N PHE A 47 -18.94 -0.98 -24.34
CA PHE A 47 -18.77 -0.12 -23.17
C PHE A 47 -18.43 -0.90 -21.92
N TRP A 48 -19.11 -2.04 -21.66
CA TRP A 48 -18.80 -2.91 -20.53
C TRP A 48 -17.43 -3.57 -20.64
N VAL A 49 -17.01 -3.96 -21.85
CA VAL A 49 -15.65 -4.50 -22.08
C VAL A 49 -14.59 -3.44 -21.79
N PHE A 50 -14.81 -2.19 -22.17
CA PHE A 50 -13.88 -1.10 -21.85
C PHE A 50 -13.80 -0.83 -20.34
N ILE A 51 -14.94 -0.82 -19.63
CA ILE A 51 -14.95 -0.66 -18.18
C ILE A 51 -14.17 -1.81 -17.51
N PHE A 52 -14.43 -3.05 -17.93
CA PHE A 52 -13.75 -4.21 -17.39
C PHE A 52 -12.23 -4.15 -17.63
N LEU A 53 -11.79 -3.82 -18.83
CA LEU A 53 -10.36 -3.65 -19.15
C LEU A 53 -9.73 -2.52 -18.34
N PHE A 54 -10.42 -1.39 -18.20
CA PHE A 54 -9.92 -0.26 -17.42
C PHE A 54 -9.78 -0.59 -15.92
N THR A 55 -10.77 -1.26 -15.34
CA THR A 55 -10.70 -1.71 -13.94
C THR A 55 -9.62 -2.74 -13.74
N PHE A 56 -9.43 -3.67 -14.67
CA PHE A 56 -8.38 -4.67 -14.62
C PHE A 56 -6.98 -4.04 -14.70
N ILE A 57 -6.76 -3.10 -15.62
CA ILE A 57 -5.48 -2.39 -15.77
C ILE A 57 -5.20 -1.54 -14.52
N SER A 58 -6.21 -0.81 -14.01
CA SER A 58 -6.02 0.02 -12.82
C SER A 58 -5.72 -0.81 -11.58
N SER A 59 -6.36 -1.97 -11.41
CA SER A 59 -6.04 -2.88 -10.30
C SER A 59 -4.63 -3.46 -10.43
N ALA A 60 -4.19 -3.84 -11.63
CA ALA A 60 -2.85 -4.34 -11.87
C ALA A 60 -1.78 -3.27 -11.58
N VAL A 61 -2.05 -2.01 -11.91
CA VAL A 61 -1.16 -0.88 -11.60
C VAL A 61 -1.07 -0.67 -10.09
N VAL A 62 -2.20 -0.64 -9.36
CA VAL A 62 -2.23 -0.49 -7.91
C VAL A 62 -1.47 -1.64 -7.22
N VAL A 63 -1.73 -2.88 -7.63
CA VAL A 63 -1.02 -4.05 -7.12
C VAL A 63 0.48 -3.97 -7.45
N GLY A 64 0.84 -3.59 -8.68
CA GLY A 64 2.24 -3.41 -9.08
C GLY A 64 2.97 -2.32 -8.27
N PHE A 65 2.32 -1.20 -7.99
CA PHE A 65 2.88 -0.18 -7.10
C PHE A 65 2.99 -0.65 -5.66
N SER A 66 2.01 -1.39 -5.15
CA SER A 66 2.05 -1.98 -3.80
C SER A 66 3.17 -3.01 -3.68
N PHE A 67 3.32 -3.91 -4.66
CA PHE A 67 4.43 -4.87 -4.68
C PHE A 67 5.80 -4.20 -4.83
N LYS A 68 5.91 -3.15 -5.63
CA LYS A 68 7.17 -2.40 -5.75
C LYS A 68 7.54 -1.70 -4.44
N ASN A 69 6.59 -1.17 -3.72
CA ASN A 69 6.82 -0.59 -2.40
C ASN A 69 7.13 -1.67 -1.34
N ILE A 70 6.47 -2.84 -1.39
CA ILE A 70 6.74 -3.96 -0.49
C ILE A 70 8.10 -4.60 -0.79
N SER A 71 8.47 -4.80 -2.05
CA SER A 71 9.78 -5.34 -2.41
C SER A 71 10.93 -4.36 -2.11
N ASN A 72 10.69 -3.06 -2.15
CA ASN A 72 11.68 -2.06 -1.73
C ASN A 72 11.91 -2.04 -0.21
N TYR A 73 10.98 -2.59 0.61
CA TYR A 73 11.19 -2.75 2.05
C TYR A 73 12.03 -4.00 2.41
N ASN A 74 12.06 -5.01 1.54
CA ASN A 74 12.86 -6.23 1.76
C ASN A 74 14.26 -6.18 1.12
N GLU A 75 14.54 -5.20 0.26
CA GLU A 75 15.84 -4.94 -0.34
C GLU A 75 16.22 -3.47 -0.16
N ILE A 76 16.50 -3.06 1.07
CA ILE A 76 17.40 -1.91 1.27
C ILE A 76 18.82 -2.46 1.14
N ASN A 77 19.11 -2.96 -0.03
CA ASN A 77 20.45 -3.05 -0.54
C ASN A 77 20.81 -1.67 -1.07
N SER A 78 21.32 -0.80 -0.20
CA SER A 78 22.36 0.07 -0.74
C SER A 78 23.40 -0.91 -1.30
N ASN A 79 23.83 -0.74 -2.54
CA ASN A 79 24.72 -1.69 -3.22
C ASN A 79 25.99 -2.05 -2.43
N ASN A 80 26.27 -1.39 -1.34
CA ASN A 80 27.47 -1.46 -0.54
C ASN A 80 27.29 -1.99 0.87
N LEU A 81 26.11 -1.81 1.49
CA LEU A 81 25.83 -2.24 2.87
C LEU A 81 24.88 -3.44 2.90
N ILE A 82 25.23 -4.42 3.71
CA ILE A 82 24.37 -5.57 4.02
C ILE A 82 24.07 -5.54 5.51
N ILE A 83 22.80 -5.74 5.87
CA ILE A 83 22.39 -6.02 7.24
C ILE A 83 22.12 -7.51 7.40
N GLU A 84 22.70 -8.11 8.41
CA GLU A 84 22.49 -9.52 8.78
C GLU A 84 21.89 -9.53 10.19
N PHE A 85 20.70 -10.10 10.36
CA PHE A 85 20.06 -10.25 11.66
C PHE A 85 20.46 -11.56 12.32
N GLY A 86 20.69 -11.55 13.63
CA GLY A 86 20.94 -12.74 14.42
C GLY A 86 19.66 -13.56 14.56
N SER A 87 19.75 -14.89 14.39
CA SER A 87 18.62 -15.79 14.56
C SER A 87 18.21 -15.92 16.04
N HIS A 88 16.98 -15.62 16.36
CA HIS A 88 16.31 -16.01 17.61
C HIS A 88 15.24 -17.05 17.35
N GLU A 89 15.10 -18.00 18.26
CA GLU A 89 14.22 -19.20 18.15
C GLU A 89 12.73 -18.86 18.02
N ASN A 90 12.20 -18.07 17.24
CA ASN A 90 10.77 -17.86 16.93
C ASN A 90 10.43 -16.47 16.37
N VAL A 91 11.40 -15.71 15.88
CA VAL A 91 11.12 -14.39 15.27
C VAL A 91 11.48 -14.47 13.80
N LEU A 92 10.60 -13.99 12.93
CA LEU A 92 10.97 -13.57 11.59
C LEU A 92 12.08 -12.53 11.76
N ASP A 93 13.28 -12.87 11.36
CA ASP A 93 14.58 -12.31 11.79
C ASP A 93 14.76 -10.79 11.71
N ASP A 94 13.84 -10.06 11.09
CA ASP A 94 13.89 -8.61 10.88
C ASP A 94 12.77 -7.81 11.59
N ILE A 95 11.80 -8.48 12.23
CA ILE A 95 10.64 -7.83 12.85
C ILE A 95 10.79 -7.75 14.38
N ILE A 96 10.69 -6.55 14.90
CA ILE A 96 10.60 -6.27 16.32
C ILE A 96 9.14 -6.29 16.73
N THR A 97 8.78 -7.19 17.64
CA THR A 97 7.43 -7.28 18.18
C THR A 97 7.46 -6.97 19.68
N LEU A 98 6.66 -6.00 20.12
CA LEU A 98 6.40 -5.73 21.51
C LEU A 98 4.93 -6.04 21.83
N ASP A 99 4.73 -6.68 22.95
CA ASP A 99 3.43 -7.01 23.54
C ASP A 99 3.39 -6.61 25.02
N ASN A 100 2.38 -7.04 25.75
CA ASN A 100 2.26 -6.76 27.17
C ASN A 100 3.41 -7.34 28.03
N ASN A 101 4.14 -8.36 27.54
CA ASN A 101 5.33 -8.90 28.23
C ASN A 101 6.55 -7.98 28.05
N SER A 102 6.49 -7.07 27.09
CA SER A 102 7.52 -6.05 26.85
C SER A 102 7.35 -4.80 27.72
N VAL A 103 6.35 -4.79 28.63
CA VAL A 103 6.11 -3.70 29.59
C VAL A 103 6.97 -3.95 30.85
N LEU A 104 8.09 -3.26 30.93
CA LEU A 104 9.16 -3.54 31.89
C LEU A 104 9.50 -2.29 32.72
N THR A 105 10.14 -2.51 33.88
CA THR A 105 10.85 -1.42 34.56
C THR A 105 12.06 -0.99 33.73
N TYR A 106 12.60 0.17 33.98
CA TYR A 106 13.80 0.65 33.27
C TYR A 106 14.99 -0.34 33.43
N GLU A 107 15.20 -0.86 34.65
CA GLU A 107 16.28 -1.82 34.95
C GLU A 107 16.05 -3.16 34.24
N ASP A 108 14.82 -3.69 34.30
CA ASP A 108 14.47 -4.94 33.61
C ASP A 108 14.61 -4.80 32.08
N GLY A 109 14.24 -3.64 31.54
CA GLY A 109 14.38 -3.34 30.12
C GLY A 109 15.85 -3.31 29.67
N LEU A 110 16.75 -2.72 30.47
CA LEU A 110 18.18 -2.75 30.19
C LEU A 110 18.77 -4.17 30.24
N ASN A 111 18.16 -5.06 31.01
CA ASN A 111 18.56 -6.45 31.13
C ASN A 111 17.73 -7.40 30.24
N SER A 112 16.82 -6.86 29.43
CA SER A 112 16.01 -7.67 28.52
C SER A 112 16.84 -8.26 27.38
N GLN A 113 16.24 -9.20 26.68
CA GLN A 113 16.83 -9.79 25.48
C GLN A 113 17.04 -8.73 24.40
N SER A 114 18.18 -8.79 23.70
CA SER A 114 18.52 -7.87 22.61
C SER A 114 18.21 -8.49 21.25
N TYR A 115 17.79 -7.63 20.32
CA TYR A 115 17.80 -7.90 18.90
C TYR A 115 19.21 -7.62 18.39
N THR A 116 19.90 -8.65 17.91
CA THR A 116 21.26 -8.50 17.42
C THR A 116 21.26 -8.37 15.91
N PHE A 117 22.06 -7.46 15.40
CA PHE A 117 22.28 -7.34 13.96
C PHE A 117 23.70 -6.92 13.63
N LYS A 118 24.15 -7.22 12.43
CA LYS A 118 25.47 -6.88 11.92
C LYS A 118 25.33 -6.05 10.64
N ILE A 119 26.05 -4.95 10.57
CA ILE A 119 26.19 -4.15 9.35
C ILE A 119 27.53 -4.49 8.74
N LYS A 120 27.56 -4.83 7.46
CA LYS A 120 28.76 -5.12 6.70
C LYS A 120 28.87 -4.20 5.48
N ASN A 121 30.01 -3.57 5.32
CA ASN A 121 30.32 -2.82 4.11
C ASN A 121 31.06 -3.73 3.12
N ASN A 122 30.38 -4.11 2.03
CA ASN A 122 30.94 -4.95 0.98
C ASN A 122 31.74 -4.16 -0.07
N SER A 123 31.78 -2.83 0.02
CA SER A 123 32.59 -2.00 -0.87
C SER A 123 34.05 -1.91 -0.40
N SER A 124 34.91 -1.37 -1.24
CA SER A 124 36.29 -1.06 -0.88
C SER A 124 36.46 0.36 -0.30
N LYS A 125 35.37 1.12 -0.16
CA LYS A 125 35.39 2.52 0.28
C LYS A 125 34.67 2.68 1.61
N LYS A 126 35.05 3.70 2.34
CA LYS A 126 34.31 4.13 3.52
C LYS A 126 32.91 4.64 3.14
N VAL A 127 31.89 4.17 3.84
CA VAL A 127 30.48 4.49 3.61
C VAL A 127 29.92 5.09 4.88
N LYS A 128 29.18 6.22 4.75
CA LYS A 128 28.38 6.77 5.84
C LYS A 128 27.02 6.07 5.84
N TYR A 129 26.50 5.78 7.02
CA TYR A 129 25.22 5.09 7.15
C TYR A 129 24.36 5.65 8.29
N ILE A 130 23.09 5.34 8.21
CA ILE A 130 22.08 5.67 9.19
C ILE A 130 21.32 4.41 9.55
N VAL A 131 21.12 4.17 10.85
CA VAL A 131 20.26 3.11 11.40
C VAL A 131 18.95 3.74 11.83
N LYS A 132 17.84 3.21 11.35
CA LYS A 132 16.49 3.69 11.62
C LYS A 132 15.63 2.59 12.22
N LEU A 133 14.71 2.98 13.08
CA LEU A 133 13.56 2.18 13.46
C LEU A 133 12.37 2.65 12.62
N VAL A 134 11.74 1.74 11.89
CA VAL A 134 10.55 2.03 11.10
C VAL A 134 9.37 1.19 11.59
N ASP A 135 8.18 1.77 11.53
CA ASP A 135 6.96 1.04 11.88
C ASP A 135 6.65 0.01 10.79
N ASP A 136 6.38 -1.23 11.20
CA ASP A 136 5.96 -2.28 10.26
C ASP A 136 4.44 -2.47 10.30
N TYR A 137 3.77 -1.90 9.31
CA TYR A 137 2.33 -2.02 9.15
C TYR A 137 1.89 -3.29 8.40
N SER A 138 2.82 -4.08 7.87
CA SER A 138 2.48 -5.28 7.09
C SER A 138 1.86 -6.39 7.93
N MET A 139 2.13 -6.39 9.24
CA MET A 139 1.58 -7.36 10.19
C MET A 139 0.20 -6.97 10.74
N ILE A 140 -0.23 -5.74 10.52
CA ILE A 140 -1.50 -5.21 11.07
C ILE A 140 -2.72 -5.90 10.42
N GLU A 141 -2.62 -6.38 9.19
CA GLU A 141 -3.71 -7.11 8.52
C GLU A 141 -4.02 -8.48 9.14
N TYR A 142 -3.09 -9.04 9.93
CA TYR A 142 -3.23 -10.36 10.54
C TYR A 142 -3.64 -10.32 12.01
N ASP A 143 -3.55 -9.16 12.67
CA ASP A 143 -3.87 -8.97 14.07
C ASP A 143 -4.96 -7.92 14.26
N GLU A 144 -5.91 -8.17 15.14
CA GLU A 144 -6.97 -7.22 15.54
C GLU A 144 -6.42 -5.98 16.29
N CYS A 145 -5.15 -5.62 16.06
CA CYS A 145 -4.34 -4.69 16.85
C CYS A 145 -4.42 -3.23 16.40
N TYR A 146 -5.28 -2.87 15.45
CA TYR A 146 -5.35 -1.50 14.91
C TYR A 146 -5.54 -0.40 15.98
N ASP A 147 -6.18 -0.73 17.09
CA ASP A 147 -6.60 0.27 18.09
C ASP A 147 -5.71 0.31 19.34
N MET A 148 -4.64 -0.51 19.42
CA MET A 148 -3.85 -0.66 20.63
C MET A 148 -2.34 -0.55 20.40
N LEU A 149 -1.90 0.42 19.58
CA LEU A 149 -0.48 0.68 19.40
C LEU A 149 0.12 1.33 20.66
N PHE A 150 1.29 0.86 21.08
CA PHE A 150 2.06 1.53 22.12
C PHE A 150 2.46 2.94 21.68
N ASP A 151 2.23 3.92 22.55
CA ASP A 151 2.68 5.30 22.33
C ASP A 151 4.20 5.36 22.51
N LYS A 152 4.90 5.81 21.47
CA LYS A 152 6.37 5.86 21.42
C LYS A 152 7.03 6.72 22.49
N LYS A 153 6.30 7.60 23.17
CA LYS A 153 6.79 8.35 24.33
C LYS A 153 7.01 7.49 25.58
N TYR A 154 6.43 6.29 25.61
CA TYR A 154 6.63 5.30 26.66
C TYR A 154 7.55 4.16 26.22
N MET A 155 8.07 4.19 25.01
CA MET A 155 8.98 3.18 24.48
C MET A 155 10.41 3.64 24.69
N PHE A 156 11.19 2.86 25.42
CA PHE A 156 12.62 3.03 25.63
C PHE A 156 13.40 2.14 24.66
N PHE A 157 14.60 2.56 24.34
CA PHE A 157 15.54 1.74 23.59
C PHE A 157 16.95 1.84 24.19
N SER A 158 17.78 0.84 23.88
CA SER A 158 19.21 0.83 24.13
C SER A 158 19.94 0.24 22.92
N LEU A 159 21.00 0.90 22.47
CA LEU A 159 21.91 0.38 21.45
C LEU A 159 23.30 0.19 22.05
N ASN A 160 23.84 -1.02 21.98
CA ASN A 160 25.14 -1.41 22.53
C ASN A 160 25.31 -1.02 24.03
N SER A 161 24.24 -0.92 24.77
CA SER A 161 24.19 -0.54 26.20
C SER A 161 24.72 0.86 26.54
N ASN A 162 25.14 1.66 25.57
CA ASN A 162 25.73 2.99 25.78
C ASN A 162 24.89 4.13 25.17
N ILE A 163 24.04 3.86 24.21
CA ILE A 163 23.06 4.81 23.66
C ILE A 163 21.69 4.39 24.18
N ILE A 164 21.11 5.20 25.05
CA ILE A 164 19.82 4.92 25.67
C ILE A 164 18.92 6.13 25.51
N GLY A 165 17.66 5.93 25.16
CA GLY A 165 16.71 7.00 24.98
C GLY A 165 15.26 6.56 24.88
N ILE A 166 14.40 7.49 24.54
CA ILE A 166 12.98 7.29 24.30
C ILE A 166 12.76 7.32 22.79
N VAL A 167 11.95 6.39 22.28
CA VAL A 167 11.74 6.26 20.82
C VAL A 167 11.16 7.53 20.21
N SER A 168 10.24 8.23 20.90
CA SER A 168 9.70 9.49 20.39
C SER A 168 10.76 10.58 20.15
N ASP A 169 11.86 10.57 20.91
CA ASP A 169 12.92 11.57 20.80
C ASP A 169 13.83 11.34 19.57
N LEU A 170 13.74 10.15 18.97
CA LEU A 170 14.47 9.81 17.73
C LEU A 170 13.84 10.40 16.46
N TYR A 171 12.61 10.92 16.57
CA TYR A 171 11.86 11.37 15.40
C TYR A 171 12.46 12.63 14.81
N ASN A 172 12.80 12.61 13.52
CA ASN A 172 13.42 13.73 12.79
C ASN A 172 12.52 14.34 11.71
N GLY A 173 11.20 14.11 11.81
CA GLY A 173 10.21 14.61 10.85
C GLY A 173 9.72 13.58 9.83
N ASN A 174 10.48 12.49 9.59
CA ASN A 174 10.07 11.38 8.72
C ASN A 174 10.28 10.02 9.37
N ASP A 175 11.42 9.83 10.07
CA ASP A 175 11.88 8.53 10.57
C ASP A 175 12.39 8.64 12.01
N TYR A 176 12.47 7.49 12.71
CA TYR A 176 13.11 7.36 14.01
C TYR A 176 14.56 6.94 13.83
N VAL A 177 15.47 7.92 13.91
CA VAL A 177 16.91 7.72 13.68
C VAL A 177 17.60 7.29 14.97
N ILE A 178 18.02 6.01 15.03
CA ILE A 178 18.70 5.45 16.20
C ILE A 178 20.17 5.85 16.23
N TYR A 179 20.87 5.77 15.08
CA TYR A 179 22.31 5.92 15.03
C TYR A 179 22.80 6.39 13.64
N LYS A 180 23.89 7.14 13.61
CA LYS A 180 24.58 7.54 12.38
C LYS A 180 26.07 7.41 12.59
N ASP A 181 26.76 6.80 11.62
CA ASP A 181 28.21 6.67 11.63
C ASP A 181 28.74 6.37 10.22
N SER A 182 29.98 5.94 10.15
CA SER A 182 30.63 5.46 8.94
C SER A 182 31.34 4.14 9.21
N ILE A 183 31.43 3.30 8.18
CA ILE A 183 32.09 2.01 8.23
C ILE A 183 33.10 1.91 7.09
N ASP A 184 34.33 1.50 7.39
CA ASP A 184 35.38 1.36 6.40
C ASP A 184 35.13 0.16 5.45
N GLY A 185 35.72 0.21 4.26
CA GLY A 185 35.51 -0.83 3.25
C GLY A 185 35.91 -2.22 3.74
N GLY A 186 35.04 -3.19 3.58
CA GLY A 186 35.24 -4.57 4.02
C GLY A 186 35.03 -4.83 5.50
N GLU A 187 34.76 -3.81 6.30
CA GLU A 187 34.52 -3.94 7.74
C GLU A 187 33.09 -4.40 8.05
N SER A 188 32.91 -4.89 9.29
CA SER A 188 31.61 -5.28 9.87
C SER A 188 31.51 -4.77 11.30
N LEU A 189 30.32 -4.26 11.65
CA LEU A 189 29.99 -3.80 12.99
C LEU A 189 28.80 -4.58 13.52
N ASN A 190 28.88 -5.03 14.78
CA ASN A 190 27.81 -5.73 15.47
C ASN A 190 27.07 -4.76 16.38
N PHE A 191 25.77 -4.95 16.45
CA PHE A 191 24.88 -4.13 17.26
C PHE A 191 23.97 -5.00 18.13
N ASP A 192 23.81 -4.59 19.39
CA ASP A 192 22.83 -5.09 20.34
C ASP A 192 21.75 -4.03 20.54
N PHE A 193 20.58 -4.25 20.03
CA PHE A 193 19.45 -3.34 20.16
C PHE A 193 18.42 -3.92 21.13
N LYS A 194 18.02 -3.14 22.11
CA LYS A 194 16.95 -3.46 23.04
C LYS A 194 15.86 -2.40 22.93
N ILE A 195 14.62 -2.83 23.06
CA ILE A 195 13.47 -1.94 23.07
C ILE A 195 12.41 -2.51 24.00
N TRP A 196 11.79 -1.67 24.82
CA TRP A 196 10.77 -2.06 25.77
C TRP A 196 9.81 -0.91 26.05
N VAL A 197 8.67 -1.20 26.68
CA VAL A 197 7.68 -0.21 27.09
C VAL A 197 7.83 0.07 28.58
N ASP A 198 7.77 1.35 28.97
CA ASP A 198 7.83 1.75 30.39
C ASP A 198 6.64 1.15 31.16
N LYS A 199 6.91 0.53 32.32
CA LYS A 199 5.88 0.01 33.23
C LYS A 199 4.85 1.05 33.69
N LYS A 200 5.12 2.34 33.50
CA LYS A 200 4.15 3.41 33.71
C LYS A 200 3.04 3.43 32.67
N TYR A 201 3.23 2.76 31.52
CA TYR A 201 2.18 2.57 30.54
C TYR A 201 1.16 1.56 31.06
N ILE A 202 -0.07 2.03 31.30
CA ILE A 202 -1.11 1.25 31.99
C ILE A 202 -2.11 0.57 31.04
N ASN A 203 -2.03 0.86 29.74
CA ASN A 203 -2.92 0.28 28.75
C ASN A 203 -2.28 -0.97 28.12
N ASN A 204 -3.10 -1.91 27.70
CA ASN A 204 -2.63 -2.97 26.80
C ASN A 204 -2.20 -2.36 25.48
N GLY A 205 -1.16 -2.90 24.89
CA GLY A 205 -0.64 -2.38 23.65
C GLY A 205 0.16 -3.40 22.87
N HIS A 206 0.50 -2.99 21.66
CA HIS A 206 1.23 -3.79 20.71
C HIS A 206 2.08 -2.88 19.79
N TYR A 207 3.21 -3.37 19.30
CA TYR A 207 4.04 -2.65 18.37
C TYR A 207 4.79 -3.61 17.46
N HIS A 208 4.83 -3.29 16.18
CA HIS A 208 5.70 -3.94 15.21
C HIS A 208 6.61 -2.91 14.55
N GLY A 209 7.87 -3.21 14.49
CA GLY A 209 8.87 -2.37 13.85
C GLY A 209 9.98 -3.17 13.20
N LYS A 210 10.78 -2.47 12.40
CA LYS A 210 11.96 -3.02 11.72
C LYS A 210 13.14 -2.10 11.90
N ILE A 211 14.34 -2.70 12.01
CA ILE A 211 15.59 -1.96 11.87
C ILE A 211 15.96 -1.93 10.40
N ILE A 212 16.19 -0.74 9.88
CA ILE A 212 16.73 -0.55 8.53
C ILE A 212 18.03 0.23 8.58
N VAL A 213 18.91 -0.05 7.62
CA VAL A 213 20.19 0.64 7.44
C VAL A 213 20.23 1.24 6.04
N GLU A 214 20.49 2.52 5.96
CA GLU A 214 20.61 3.23 4.69
C GLU A 214 21.98 3.86 4.55
N GLU A 215 22.54 3.79 3.35
CA GLU A 215 23.73 4.57 2.97
C GLU A 215 23.35 6.05 2.84
N ILE A 216 24.17 6.91 3.40
CA ILE A 216 24.02 8.36 3.26
C ILE A 216 25.06 8.83 2.25
N GLU A 217 24.63 9.50 1.18
CA GLU A 217 25.58 10.14 0.26
C GLU A 217 26.46 11.12 1.04
N GLY A 218 27.77 10.95 0.91
CA GLY A 218 28.72 11.84 1.55
C GLY A 218 28.79 13.17 0.82
N ASP A 219 28.73 14.26 1.58
CA ASP A 219 29.19 15.58 1.11
C ASP A 219 30.68 15.54 0.75
#